data_b305a0a1998b90a3b6510d9cbc74fd0f
#
_entry.id   b305a0a1998b90a3b6510d9cbc74fd0f
#
_cell.length_a   1.000
_cell.length_b   1.000
_cell.length_c   1.000
_cell.angle_alpha   90.00
_cell.angle_beta   90.00
_cell.angle_gamma   90.00
#
_symmetry.space_group_name_H-M   'P 1'
#
loop_
_entity.id
_entity.type
_entity.pdbx_description
1 polymer ?
#
loop_
_entity_poly.entity_id
_entity_poly.type
_entity_poly.pdbx_seq_one_letter_code
_entity_poly.pdbx_strand_id
1 'polypeptide(L)'
;ATEKNPEIKARLFDFDSTYLETPFLKSIKLRIYSDVKNAKFNIRFYSVGENGQPDKPIYEKNIIGISKKGTKNLEIDLSDLNINFPDTGLFVSYEWLIIEENEFKISFPIKDSKKRIEKTLYEPKVGLLPITQNTNSWLYKNGKWEKVERFKGNSPKPYLDNYGILAIELILTN
;
A
#
# COMPACT_ATOMS: atom_id res chain seq x y z
N ALA A 1 -3.68 8.49 -2.52
CA ALA A 1 -3.62 9.59 -1.56
C ALA A 1 -4.61 9.34 -0.44
N THR A 2 -4.29 9.76 0.75
CA THR A 2 -5.16 9.69 1.93
C THR A 2 -5.46 11.08 2.47
N GLU A 3 -6.48 11.20 3.31
CA GLU A 3 -6.74 12.40 4.11
C GLU A 3 -5.80 12.42 5.33
N LYS A 4 -5.96 13.35 6.25
CA LYS A 4 -5.05 13.58 7.40
C LYS A 4 -4.95 12.40 8.41
N ASN A 5 -5.71 11.33 8.22
CA ASN A 5 -5.63 10.16 9.10
C ASN A 5 -4.57 9.18 8.58
N PRO A 6 -3.60 8.78 9.42
CA PRO A 6 -2.64 7.75 9.04
C PRO A 6 -3.34 6.44 8.69
N GLU A 7 -3.02 5.90 7.54
CA GLU A 7 -3.54 4.61 7.08
C GLU A 7 -2.38 3.74 6.59
N ILE A 8 -2.46 2.44 6.88
CA ILE A 8 -1.56 1.43 6.33
C ILE A 8 -2.41 0.40 5.63
N LYS A 9 -2.13 0.14 4.37
CA LYS A 9 -2.77 -0.94 3.64
C LYS A 9 -1.80 -2.09 3.47
N ALA A 10 -2.21 -3.31 3.82
CA ALA A 10 -1.39 -4.51 3.74
C ALA A 10 -2.00 -5.55 2.82
N ARG A 11 -1.14 -6.29 2.13
CA ARG A 11 -1.48 -7.46 1.31
C ARG A 11 -0.66 -8.65 1.75
N LEU A 12 -1.31 -9.80 1.99
CA LEU A 12 -0.64 -11.07 2.24
C LEU A 12 -0.10 -11.67 0.94
N PHE A 13 1.11 -12.17 1.03
CA PHE A 13 1.73 -13.08 0.09
C PHE A 13 1.90 -14.42 0.80
N ASP A 14 1.20 -15.43 0.29
CA ASP A 14 1.29 -16.79 0.82
C ASP A 14 2.68 -17.38 0.50
N PHE A 15 3.17 -18.26 1.39
CA PHE A 15 4.39 -18.99 1.14
C PHE A 15 4.17 -20.06 0.07
N ASP A 16 5.16 -20.22 -0.80
CA ASP A 16 5.24 -21.33 -1.76
C ASP A 16 6.58 -22.05 -1.56
N SER A 17 6.57 -23.38 -1.63
CA SER A 17 7.77 -24.19 -1.41
C SER A 17 8.92 -23.90 -2.36
N THR A 18 8.64 -23.34 -3.54
CA THR A 18 9.66 -22.89 -4.50
C THR A 18 10.51 -21.73 -3.96
N TYR A 19 10.00 -20.98 -2.96
CA TYR A 19 10.74 -19.89 -2.34
C TYR A 19 11.91 -20.36 -1.46
N LEU A 20 11.97 -21.67 -1.12
CA LEU A 20 13.12 -22.23 -0.40
C LEU A 20 14.43 -22.12 -1.19
N GLU A 21 14.36 -22.08 -2.51
CA GLU A 21 15.53 -21.89 -3.38
C GLU A 21 15.96 -20.42 -3.50
N THR A 22 15.03 -19.49 -3.22
CA THR A 22 15.22 -18.04 -3.31
C THR A 22 14.57 -17.36 -2.11
N PRO A 23 15.09 -17.55 -0.90
CA PRO A 23 14.38 -17.17 0.32
C PRO A 23 14.42 -15.68 0.65
N PHE A 24 15.26 -14.89 -0.01
CA PHE A 24 15.45 -13.48 0.34
C PHE A 24 14.65 -12.54 -0.57
N LEU A 25 14.14 -11.45 0.00
CA LEU A 25 13.53 -10.37 -0.78
C LEU A 25 14.62 -9.60 -1.52
N LYS A 26 14.55 -9.59 -2.85
CA LYS A 26 15.44 -8.80 -3.71
C LYS A 26 14.91 -7.41 -3.96
N SER A 27 13.66 -7.31 -4.38
CA SER A 27 13.02 -6.02 -4.64
C SER A 27 11.51 -6.10 -4.55
N ILE A 28 10.88 -4.93 -4.44
CA ILE A 28 9.44 -4.74 -4.50
C ILE A 28 9.11 -3.77 -5.63
N LYS A 29 8.18 -4.17 -6.51
CA LYS A 29 7.65 -3.31 -7.55
C LYS A 29 6.25 -2.86 -7.19
N LEU A 30 5.99 -1.56 -7.31
CA LEU A 30 4.73 -0.92 -6.97
C LEU A 30 4.19 -0.15 -8.18
N ARG A 31 2.88 -0.25 -8.40
CA ARG A 31 2.19 0.73 -9.22
C ARG A 31 1.85 1.94 -8.34
N ILE A 32 2.35 3.10 -8.71
CA ILE A 32 2.25 4.31 -7.90
C ILE A 32 2.13 5.56 -8.79
N TYR A 33 1.42 6.56 -8.31
CA TYR A 33 1.28 7.85 -9.00
C TYR A 33 1.35 8.99 -7.98
N SER A 34 1.99 10.10 -8.35
CA SER A 34 2.02 11.30 -7.52
C SER A 34 1.78 12.57 -8.35
N ASP A 35 0.99 13.48 -7.82
CA ASP A 35 0.81 14.84 -8.32
C ASP A 35 1.85 15.81 -7.73
N VAL A 36 2.52 15.42 -6.64
CA VAL A 36 3.60 16.19 -6.03
C VAL A 36 4.97 15.59 -6.37
N LYS A 37 5.99 16.43 -6.29
CA LYS A 37 7.37 16.01 -6.58
C LYS A 37 7.98 15.32 -5.36
N ASN A 38 8.58 14.14 -5.60
CA ASN A 38 9.29 13.37 -4.58
C ASN A 38 8.44 13.02 -3.35
N ALA A 39 7.16 12.69 -3.56
CA ALA A 39 6.30 12.22 -2.49
C ALA A 39 6.87 10.94 -1.85
N LYS A 40 6.89 10.91 -0.52
CA LYS A 40 7.49 9.83 0.27
C LYS A 40 6.41 8.93 0.84
N PHE A 41 6.71 7.65 0.95
CA PHE A 41 5.88 6.65 1.62
C PHE A 41 6.77 5.61 2.30
N ASN A 42 6.20 4.80 3.19
CA ASN A 42 6.94 3.76 3.86
C ASN A 42 6.42 2.38 3.46
N ILE A 43 7.32 1.43 3.29
CA ILE A 43 7.02 0.00 3.15
C ILE A 43 7.37 -0.68 4.46
N ARG A 44 6.46 -1.53 4.94
CA ARG A 44 6.69 -2.39 6.10
C ARG A 44 6.33 -3.82 5.79
N PHE A 45 7.02 -4.74 6.44
CA PHE A 45 6.78 -6.16 6.38
C PHE A 45 6.31 -6.64 7.75
N TYR A 46 5.23 -7.44 7.75
CA TYR A 46 4.68 -8.00 8.97
C TYR A 46 4.54 -9.52 8.87
N SER A 47 4.72 -10.20 9.99
CA SER A 47 4.36 -11.61 10.13
C SER A 47 2.84 -11.80 10.08
N VAL A 48 2.42 -13.04 9.86
CA VAL A 48 1.02 -13.45 9.92
C VAL A 48 0.69 -13.82 11.36
N GLY A 49 -0.28 -13.14 11.95
CA GLY A 49 -0.78 -13.43 13.30
C GLY A 49 -1.78 -14.58 13.33
N GLU A 50 -2.12 -15.04 14.52
CA GLU A 50 -3.02 -16.18 14.75
C GLU A 50 -4.39 -16.05 14.07
N ASN A 51 -4.90 -14.83 13.95
CA ASN A 51 -6.18 -14.52 13.29
C ASN A 51 -6.02 -14.23 11.78
N GLY A 52 -4.84 -14.49 11.20
CA GLY A 52 -4.54 -14.22 9.79
C GLY A 52 -4.42 -12.73 9.47
N GLN A 53 -4.23 -11.87 10.46
CA GLN A 53 -4.00 -10.43 10.31
C GLN A 53 -2.49 -10.10 10.39
N PRO A 54 -2.05 -8.91 9.92
CA PRO A 54 -0.69 -8.46 10.18
C PRO A 54 -0.41 -8.37 11.68
N ASP A 55 0.74 -8.87 12.12
CA ASP A 55 1.12 -8.91 13.54
C ASP A 55 2.41 -8.13 13.79
N LYS A 56 3.54 -8.79 13.90
CA LYS A 56 4.82 -8.17 14.27
C LYS A 56 5.60 -7.71 13.04
N PRO A 57 6.29 -6.56 13.12
CA PRO A 57 7.23 -6.17 12.08
C PRO A 57 8.33 -7.24 11.93
N ILE A 58 8.62 -7.64 10.69
CA ILE A 58 9.74 -8.53 10.37
C ILE A 58 11.03 -7.72 10.21
N TYR A 59 10.91 -6.47 9.81
CA TYR A 59 12.00 -5.54 9.65
C TYR A 59 11.67 -4.22 10.36
N GLU A 60 12.52 -3.83 11.32
CA GLU A 60 12.22 -2.73 12.25
C GLU A 60 12.45 -1.32 11.66
N LYS A 61 13.33 -1.22 10.65
CA LYS A 61 13.66 0.09 10.07
C LYS A 61 12.62 0.50 9.01
N ASN A 62 12.49 1.81 8.81
CA ASN A 62 11.69 2.34 7.72
C ASN A 62 12.34 2.06 6.36
N ILE A 63 11.52 1.67 5.38
CA ILE A 63 11.91 1.52 3.98
C ILE A 63 11.17 2.59 3.20
N ILE A 64 11.84 3.73 3.01
CA ILE A 64 11.22 4.90 2.40
C ILE A 64 11.32 4.82 0.88
N GLY A 65 10.16 4.74 0.24
CA GLY A 65 10.03 4.93 -1.20
C GLY A 65 9.80 6.40 -1.55
N ILE A 66 10.32 6.81 -2.71
CA ILE A 66 10.16 8.17 -3.23
C ILE A 66 9.51 8.10 -4.61
N SER A 67 8.32 8.66 -4.76
CA SER A 67 7.61 8.74 -6.02
C SER A 67 7.83 10.10 -6.67
N LYS A 68 8.43 10.12 -7.86
CA LYS A 68 8.51 11.34 -8.68
C LYS A 68 7.13 11.69 -9.21
N LYS A 69 6.88 12.97 -9.50
CA LYS A 69 5.63 13.41 -10.13
C LYS A 69 5.36 12.63 -11.43
N GLY A 70 4.15 12.09 -11.56
CA GLY A 70 3.73 11.30 -12.72
C GLY A 70 4.32 9.89 -12.80
N THR A 71 5.01 9.38 -11.76
CA THR A 71 5.54 8.00 -11.73
C THR A 71 4.41 7.00 -11.93
N LYS A 72 4.71 5.90 -12.63
CA LYS A 72 3.73 4.83 -12.88
C LYS A 72 4.12 3.53 -12.20
N ASN A 73 5.39 3.16 -12.29
CA ASN A 73 5.95 1.98 -11.67
C ASN A 73 7.23 2.39 -10.93
N LEU A 74 7.38 1.90 -9.74
CA LEU A 74 8.55 2.13 -8.89
C LEU A 74 9.07 0.78 -8.42
N GLU A 75 10.36 0.57 -8.51
CA GLU A 75 11.06 -0.55 -7.92
C GLU A 75 11.91 -0.05 -6.75
N ILE A 76 11.83 -0.76 -5.62
CA ILE A 76 12.65 -0.52 -4.43
C ILE A 76 13.53 -1.74 -4.24
N ASP A 77 14.84 -1.54 -4.26
CA ASP A 77 15.83 -2.58 -3.98
C ASP A 77 15.85 -2.90 -2.49
N LEU A 78 15.81 -4.17 -2.15
CA LEU A 78 15.83 -4.70 -0.79
C LEU A 78 17.02 -5.64 -0.53
N SER A 79 17.90 -5.82 -1.53
CA SER A 79 18.96 -6.83 -1.52
C SER A 79 19.89 -6.71 -0.30
N ASP A 80 20.20 -5.49 0.12
CA ASP A 80 21.09 -5.24 1.26
C ASP A 80 20.41 -5.43 2.62
N LEU A 81 19.09 -5.65 2.64
CA LEU A 81 18.33 -5.76 3.90
C LEU A 81 18.28 -7.17 4.47
N ASN A 82 18.65 -8.18 3.68
CA ASN A 82 18.65 -9.60 4.05
C ASN A 82 17.32 -10.06 4.69
N ILE A 83 16.19 -9.62 4.12
CA ILE A 83 14.86 -9.98 4.61
C ILE A 83 14.48 -11.34 4.06
N ASN A 84 14.32 -12.33 4.93
CA ASN A 84 13.89 -13.67 4.57
C ASN A 84 12.36 -13.74 4.43
N PHE A 85 11.87 -14.44 3.41
CA PHE A 85 10.45 -14.70 3.25
C PHE A 85 10.01 -15.81 4.22
N PRO A 86 9.10 -15.53 5.18
CA PRO A 86 8.70 -16.52 6.18
C PRO A 86 7.86 -17.65 5.57
N ASP A 87 7.98 -18.87 6.10
CA ASP A 87 7.19 -20.04 5.74
C ASP A 87 5.69 -19.90 6.10
N THR A 88 5.35 -19.00 7.01
CA THR A 88 3.97 -18.66 7.37
C THR A 88 3.31 -17.63 6.45
N GLY A 89 4.05 -17.13 5.45
CA GLY A 89 3.61 -16.02 4.60
C GLY A 89 4.11 -14.66 5.09
N LEU A 90 3.91 -13.65 4.26
CA LEU A 90 4.43 -12.30 4.46
C LEU A 90 3.38 -11.24 4.13
N PHE A 91 3.09 -10.35 5.05
CA PHE A 91 2.38 -9.13 4.74
C PHE A 91 3.34 -8.05 4.25
N VAL A 92 3.04 -7.52 3.07
CA VAL A 92 3.67 -6.30 2.56
C VAL A 92 2.69 -5.16 2.70
N SER A 93 3.11 -4.08 3.34
CA SER A 93 2.25 -2.92 3.56
C SER A 93 2.80 -1.66 2.93
N TYR A 94 1.86 -0.80 2.59
CA TYR A 94 2.06 0.56 2.13
C TYR A 94 1.51 1.52 3.19
N GLU A 95 2.37 2.39 3.71
CA GLU A 95 2.03 3.40 4.72
C GLU A 95 2.15 4.80 4.12
N TRP A 96 1.05 5.56 4.17
CA TRP A 96 1.06 6.97 3.80
C TRP A 96 1.71 7.81 4.88
N LEU A 97 2.67 8.63 4.50
CA LEU A 97 3.31 9.56 5.42
C LEU A 97 2.57 10.91 5.39
N ILE A 98 2.04 11.30 6.55
CA ILE A 98 1.35 12.58 6.76
C ILE A 98 2.39 13.65 7.06
N ILE A 99 3.07 14.13 6.02
CA ILE A 99 4.13 15.13 6.09
C ILE A 99 3.88 16.24 5.07
N GLU A 100 4.41 17.43 5.30
CA GLU A 100 4.19 18.62 4.47
C GLU A 100 4.61 18.40 3.00
N GLU A 101 5.72 17.71 2.77
CA GLU A 101 6.22 17.41 1.42
C GLU A 101 5.27 16.54 0.59
N ASN A 102 4.34 15.85 1.23
CA ASN A 102 3.34 15.00 0.58
C ASN A 102 2.00 15.69 0.37
N GLU A 103 1.82 16.93 0.85
CA GLU A 103 0.55 17.62 0.74
C GLU A 103 0.19 17.94 -0.70
N PHE A 104 -1.04 17.62 -1.06
CA PHE A 104 -1.67 17.95 -2.33
C PHE A 104 -3.05 18.54 -2.09
N LYS A 105 -3.23 19.81 -2.46
CA LYS A 105 -4.49 20.53 -2.30
C LYS A 105 -5.35 20.37 -3.54
N ILE A 106 -6.58 19.94 -3.36
CA ILE A 106 -7.59 19.84 -4.40
C ILE A 106 -8.79 20.70 -4.06
N SER A 107 -9.46 21.19 -5.08
CA SER A 107 -10.58 22.09 -4.90
C SER A 107 -11.74 21.66 -5.80
N PHE A 108 -12.91 21.49 -5.21
CA PHE A 108 -14.13 21.07 -5.89
C PHE A 108 -15.18 22.19 -5.87
N PRO A 109 -15.91 22.42 -6.95
CA PRO A 109 -17.06 23.31 -6.93
C PRO A 109 -18.18 22.69 -6.09
N ILE A 110 -18.87 23.50 -5.31
CA ILE A 110 -20.13 23.13 -4.68
C ILE A 110 -21.23 23.28 -5.70
N LYS A 111 -22.07 22.25 -5.88
CA LYS A 111 -23.21 22.30 -6.79
C LYS A 111 -24.10 23.49 -6.42
N ASP A 112 -24.55 24.22 -7.44
CA ASP A 112 -25.43 25.38 -7.31
C ASP A 112 -24.87 26.54 -6.44
N SER A 113 -23.54 26.66 -6.34
CA SER A 113 -22.87 27.71 -5.58
C SER A 113 -21.60 28.20 -6.27
N LYS A 114 -21.24 29.48 -6.04
CA LYS A 114 -19.92 30.01 -6.45
C LYS A 114 -18.79 29.60 -5.53
N LYS A 115 -19.10 28.95 -4.41
CA LYS A 115 -18.11 28.50 -3.42
C LYS A 115 -17.43 27.20 -3.87
N ARG A 116 -16.21 27.00 -3.41
CA ARG A 116 -15.44 25.77 -3.61
C ARG A 116 -15.06 25.18 -2.25
N ILE A 117 -14.99 23.85 -2.19
CA ILE A 117 -14.46 23.13 -1.04
C ILE A 117 -13.02 22.76 -1.37
N GLU A 118 -12.09 23.13 -0.49
CA GLU A 118 -10.70 22.71 -0.57
C GLU A 118 -10.48 21.50 0.36
N LYS A 119 -9.73 20.52 -0.14
CA LYS A 119 -9.26 19.36 0.64
C LYS A 119 -7.77 19.22 0.49
N THR A 120 -7.10 18.88 1.59
CA THR A 120 -5.71 18.45 1.58
C THR A 120 -5.66 16.93 1.59
N LEU A 121 -4.96 16.37 0.63
CA LEU A 121 -4.65 14.96 0.51
C LEU A 121 -3.15 14.77 0.68
N TYR A 122 -2.74 13.58 1.07
CA TYR A 122 -1.32 13.20 1.19
C TYR A 122 -0.98 12.17 0.13
N GLU A 123 -0.06 12.55 -0.73
CA GLU A 123 0.46 11.73 -1.82
C GLU A 123 1.58 10.77 -1.33
N PRO A 124 1.97 9.76 -2.10
CA PRO A 124 1.47 9.39 -3.42
C PRO A 124 0.23 8.48 -3.37
N LYS A 125 -0.41 8.28 -4.51
CA LYS A 125 -1.49 7.29 -4.71
C LYS A 125 -0.87 5.94 -5.03
N VAL A 126 -1.20 4.90 -4.27
CA VAL A 126 -0.81 3.53 -4.59
C VAL A 126 -1.86 2.88 -5.48
N GLY A 127 -1.42 2.10 -6.46
CA GLY A 127 -2.28 1.35 -7.35
C GLY A 127 -2.95 0.17 -6.65
N LEU A 128 -4.19 -0.11 -7.05
CA LEU A 128 -4.94 -1.27 -6.60
C LEU A 128 -5.27 -2.17 -7.79
N LEU A 129 -5.38 -3.47 -7.54
CA LEU A 129 -5.91 -4.47 -8.46
C LEU A 129 -7.31 -4.88 -7.97
N PRO A 130 -8.35 -4.82 -8.82
CA PRO A 130 -9.67 -5.32 -8.47
C PRO A 130 -9.68 -6.84 -8.49
N ILE A 131 -10.20 -7.46 -7.44
CA ILE A 131 -10.37 -8.92 -7.33
C ILE A 131 -11.74 -9.26 -6.78
N THR A 132 -12.30 -10.39 -7.18
CA THR A 132 -13.63 -10.85 -6.79
C THR A 132 -13.68 -11.48 -5.41
N GLN A 133 -12.59 -12.09 -4.98
CA GLN A 133 -12.45 -12.74 -3.66
C GLN A 133 -11.50 -11.95 -2.78
N ASN A 134 -11.82 -11.80 -1.51
CA ASN A 134 -10.91 -11.20 -0.55
C ASN A 134 -9.76 -12.15 -0.26
N THR A 135 -8.61 -11.83 -0.78
CA THR A 135 -7.35 -12.55 -0.55
C THR A 135 -6.52 -11.82 0.50
N ASN A 136 -6.99 -11.80 1.75
CA ASN A 136 -6.16 -11.35 2.88
C ASN A 136 -5.55 -9.95 2.70
N SER A 137 -6.37 -8.97 2.29
CA SER A 137 -5.99 -7.56 2.28
C SER A 137 -6.54 -6.86 3.51
N TRP A 138 -5.71 -6.11 4.20
CA TRP A 138 -6.03 -5.46 5.45
C TRP A 138 -5.73 -3.97 5.41
N LEU A 139 -6.49 -3.22 6.20
CA LEU A 139 -6.33 -1.78 6.40
C LEU A 139 -6.13 -1.50 7.89
N TYR A 140 -5.01 -0.85 8.25
CA TYR A 140 -4.82 -0.32 9.60
C TYR A 140 -5.39 1.08 9.67
N LYS A 141 -6.37 1.24 10.55
CA LYS A 141 -7.06 2.51 10.77
C LYS A 141 -7.55 2.58 12.21
N ASN A 142 -7.47 3.77 12.80
CA ASN A 142 -7.93 4.01 14.18
C ASN A 142 -7.34 3.02 15.21
N GLY A 143 -6.06 2.67 15.05
CA GLY A 143 -5.34 1.82 15.99
C GLY A 143 -5.56 0.30 15.84
N LYS A 144 -6.26 -0.16 14.81
CA LYS A 144 -6.54 -1.59 14.59
C LYS A 144 -6.48 -1.99 13.12
N TRP A 145 -6.23 -3.28 12.89
CA TRP A 145 -6.35 -3.90 11.57
C TRP A 145 -7.79 -4.31 11.31
N GLU A 146 -8.29 -3.97 10.12
CA GLU A 146 -9.61 -4.35 9.63
C GLU A 146 -9.47 -4.98 8.24
N LYS A 147 -10.25 -6.03 7.94
CA LYS A 147 -10.29 -6.59 6.58
C LYS A 147 -10.82 -5.56 5.60
N VAL A 148 -10.20 -5.50 4.42
CA VAL A 148 -10.68 -4.61 3.35
C VAL A 148 -12.05 -5.09 2.87
N GLU A 149 -13.00 -4.18 2.78
CA GLU A 149 -14.34 -4.42 2.25
C GLU A 149 -14.40 -4.23 0.73
N ARG A 150 -15.45 -4.75 0.12
CA ARG A 150 -15.74 -4.50 -1.30
C ARG A 150 -16.05 -3.02 -1.53
N PHE A 151 -15.63 -2.51 -2.66
CA PHE A 151 -16.03 -1.19 -3.12
C PHE A 151 -17.55 -1.19 -3.42
N LYS A 152 -18.25 -0.19 -2.91
CA LYS A 152 -19.71 -0.01 -3.06
C LYS A 152 -20.04 1.37 -3.61
N GLY A 153 -21.31 1.57 -3.94
CA GLY A 153 -21.85 2.87 -4.34
C GLY A 153 -21.34 3.36 -5.69
N ASN A 154 -20.81 4.57 -5.72
CA ASN A 154 -20.34 5.22 -6.95
C ASN A 154 -18.87 4.88 -7.31
N SER A 155 -18.37 3.72 -6.86
CA SER A 155 -17.03 3.29 -7.20
C SER A 155 -16.87 3.08 -8.71
N PRO A 156 -15.75 3.50 -9.31
CA PRO A 156 -15.51 3.30 -10.74
C PRO A 156 -15.46 1.82 -11.09
N LYS A 157 -15.93 1.46 -12.28
CA LYS A 157 -15.60 0.16 -12.88
C LYS A 157 -14.09 0.13 -13.16
N PRO A 158 -13.38 -0.99 -12.94
CA PRO A 158 -13.84 -2.33 -12.57
C PRO A 158 -13.90 -2.61 -11.05
N TYR A 159 -13.78 -1.59 -10.19
CA TYR A 159 -13.70 -1.78 -8.72
C TYR A 159 -15.06 -2.07 -8.07
N LEU A 160 -16.18 -1.59 -8.66
CA LEU A 160 -17.51 -1.78 -8.09
C LEU A 160 -17.76 -3.27 -7.78
N ASP A 161 -18.19 -3.54 -6.55
CA ASP A 161 -18.44 -4.88 -5.98
C ASP A 161 -17.22 -5.81 -5.90
N ASN A 162 -16.02 -5.28 -6.17
CA ASN A 162 -14.75 -5.98 -6.05
C ASN A 162 -13.93 -5.45 -4.85
N TYR A 163 -12.96 -6.25 -4.41
CA TYR A 163 -11.95 -5.81 -3.45
C TYR A 163 -10.78 -5.16 -4.17
N GLY A 164 -10.14 -4.19 -3.54
CA GLY A 164 -8.91 -3.57 -4.05
C GLY A 164 -7.70 -4.04 -3.26
N ILE A 165 -6.88 -4.89 -3.84
CA ILE A 165 -5.58 -5.27 -3.25
C ILE A 165 -4.47 -4.38 -3.77
N LEU A 166 -3.37 -4.23 -3.00
CA LEU A 166 -2.21 -3.46 -3.45
C LEU A 166 -1.60 -4.07 -4.74
N ALA A 167 -1.36 -3.22 -5.73
CA ALA A 167 -0.69 -3.59 -6.97
C ALA A 167 0.83 -3.67 -6.74
N ILE A 168 1.26 -4.74 -6.08
CA ILE A 168 2.63 -5.01 -5.66
C ILE A 168 3.07 -6.35 -6.24
N GLU A 169 4.33 -6.42 -6.67
CA GLU A 169 5.05 -7.64 -7.01
C GLU A 169 6.29 -7.74 -6.12
N LEU A 170 6.58 -8.94 -5.62
CA LEU A 170 7.81 -9.26 -4.91
C LEU A 170 8.75 -10.01 -5.84
N ILE A 171 10.03 -9.68 -5.77
CA ILE A 171 11.10 -10.41 -6.45
C ILE A 171 11.99 -11.00 -5.37
N LEU A 172 12.22 -12.30 -5.47
CA LEU A 172 13.04 -13.08 -4.55
C LEU A 172 14.41 -13.41 -5.17
N THR A 173 15.37 -13.75 -4.31
CA THR A 173 16.73 -14.16 -4.69
C THR A 173 17.30 -15.16 -3.69
N ASN A 174 18.32 -15.89 -4.08
CA ASN A 174 19.19 -16.71 -3.25
C ASN A 174 20.37 -15.90 -2.71
#